data_6320ead2e2d5f6bb004c5b584df28797
#
_entry.id   6320ead2e2d5f6bb004c5b584df28797
#
_cell.length_a   1.000
_cell.length_b   1.000
_cell.length_c   1.000
_cell.angle_alpha   90.00
_cell.angle_beta   90.00
_cell.angle_gamma   90.00
#
_symmetry.space_group_name_H-M   'P 1'
#
loop_
_entity.id
_entity.type
_entity.pdbx_description
1 polymer ?
#
loop_
_entity_poly.entity_id
_entity_poly.type
_entity_poly.pdbx_seq_one_letter_code
_entity_poly.pdbx_strand_id
1 'polypeptide(L)'
;MASANYTDLLNKALADIGDAVAVADVTGEFYSGHALRQRIEGIASLLRASGLERGDGLAQLASNCVDAFAVMAACLRAGVRYTPLHPLGSLDQQRFVVNDSQAKLLVIDSAAFAEWGARLADAFPKLAVITLSRANFGEYLGDLLVDRPWLDDQQDSEDIAWVSYTGGTTGDPKGVMHTQKGMGATAEIARAAWQFPEQPHFLACSPISHAAGFLVLPVLMLG
;
A
#
# COMPACT_ATOMS: atom_id res chain seq x y z
N MET A 1 -26.23 8.94 2.59
CA MET A 1 -24.98 9.69 2.54
C MET A 1 -24.06 8.99 1.56
N ALA A 2 -23.40 9.71 0.63
CA ALA A 2 -22.38 9.09 -0.19
C ALA A 2 -21.26 8.61 0.75
N SER A 3 -20.87 7.33 0.65
CA SER A 3 -19.74 6.81 1.43
C SER A 3 -18.48 7.55 0.99
N ALA A 4 -17.69 8.04 1.94
CA ALA A 4 -16.40 8.66 1.66
C ALA A 4 -15.45 7.60 1.09
N ASN A 5 -14.57 7.97 0.17
CA ASN A 5 -13.57 7.05 -0.35
C ASN A 5 -12.45 6.82 0.69
N TYR A 6 -11.66 5.75 0.48
CA TYR A 6 -10.59 5.39 1.42
C TYR A 6 -9.57 6.51 1.60
N THR A 7 -9.17 7.16 0.52
CA THR A 7 -8.15 8.23 0.53
C THR A 7 -8.61 9.44 1.32
N ASP A 8 -9.88 9.85 1.17
CA ASP A 8 -10.44 10.98 1.94
C ASP A 8 -10.47 10.69 3.44
N LEU A 9 -10.91 9.47 3.81
CA LEU A 9 -10.93 9.04 5.21
C LEU A 9 -9.53 8.99 5.80
N LEU A 10 -8.55 8.47 5.05
CA LEU A 10 -7.16 8.43 5.50
C LEU A 10 -6.58 9.83 5.66
N ASN A 11 -6.79 10.72 4.69
CA ASN A 11 -6.33 12.10 4.76
C ASN A 11 -6.88 12.82 6.00
N LYS A 12 -8.19 12.63 6.26
CA LYS A 12 -8.82 13.19 7.45
C LYS A 12 -8.23 12.62 8.73
N ALA A 13 -8.09 11.29 8.83
CA ALA A 13 -7.54 10.63 10.00
C ALA A 13 -6.12 11.12 10.31
N LEU A 14 -5.25 11.19 9.30
CA LEU A 14 -3.87 11.67 9.48
C LEU A 14 -3.80 13.16 9.87
N ALA A 15 -4.73 13.98 9.36
CA ALA A 15 -4.83 15.38 9.75
C ALA A 15 -5.31 15.53 11.20
N ASP A 16 -6.30 14.74 11.63
CA ASP A 16 -6.82 14.72 12.99
C ASP A 16 -5.76 14.25 14.02
N ILE A 17 -4.94 13.25 13.67
CA ILE A 17 -3.80 12.77 14.49
C ILE A 17 -2.72 13.86 14.60
N GLY A 18 -2.45 14.59 13.52
CA GLY A 18 -1.50 15.72 13.54
C GLY A 18 -0.07 15.30 13.89
N ASP A 19 0.48 15.88 14.97
CA ASP A 19 1.84 15.61 15.45
C ASP A 19 1.93 14.39 16.38
N ALA A 20 0.78 13.80 16.77
CA ALA A 20 0.79 12.56 17.53
C ALA A 20 1.26 11.36 16.69
N VAL A 21 1.66 10.28 17.36
CA VAL A 21 2.13 9.05 16.68
C VAL A 21 0.95 8.37 15.97
N ALA A 22 1.05 8.22 14.65
CA ALA A 22 0.09 7.47 13.84
C ALA A 22 0.50 6.01 13.69
N VAL A 23 1.77 5.75 13.39
CA VAL A 23 2.32 4.40 13.20
C VAL A 23 3.74 4.32 13.79
N ALA A 24 4.09 3.13 14.26
CA ALA A 24 5.45 2.78 14.65
C ALA A 24 5.81 1.42 14.07
N ASP A 25 7.10 1.22 13.78
CA ASP A 25 7.60 -0.08 13.36
C ASP A 25 8.30 -0.84 14.51
N VAL A 26 8.73 -2.06 14.22
CA VAL A 26 9.39 -2.92 15.19
C VAL A 26 10.79 -2.43 15.60
N THR A 27 11.39 -1.51 14.87
CA THR A 27 12.69 -0.90 15.17
C THR A 27 12.57 0.24 16.18
N GLY A 28 11.33 0.68 16.47
CA GLY A 28 11.03 1.82 17.31
C GLY A 28 11.00 3.15 16.54
N GLU A 29 11.13 3.12 15.20
CA GLU A 29 10.86 4.28 14.39
C GLU A 29 9.36 4.55 14.36
N PHE A 30 8.98 5.79 14.54
CA PHE A 30 7.57 6.21 14.53
C PHE A 30 7.34 7.40 13.61
N TYR A 31 6.14 7.46 13.07
CA TYR A 31 5.68 8.56 12.23
C TYR A 31 4.46 9.20 12.85
N SER A 32 4.47 10.53 12.95
CA SER A 32 3.26 11.29 13.26
C SER A 32 2.26 11.26 12.10
N GLY A 33 1.03 11.68 12.34
CA GLY A 33 0.05 11.82 11.27
C GLY A 33 0.56 12.72 10.14
N HIS A 34 1.18 13.85 10.46
CA HIS A 34 1.78 14.77 9.48
C HIS A 34 2.95 14.13 8.72
N ALA A 35 3.88 13.47 9.42
CA ALA A 35 5.04 12.84 8.78
C ALA A 35 4.62 11.69 7.85
N LEU A 36 3.67 10.85 8.28
CA LEU A 36 3.15 9.78 7.45
C LEU A 36 2.43 10.32 6.21
N ARG A 37 1.63 11.38 6.38
CA ARG A 37 0.98 12.05 5.26
C ARG A 37 2.00 12.58 4.24
N GLN A 38 3.03 13.29 4.68
CA GLN A 38 4.10 13.78 3.80
C GLN A 38 4.80 12.64 3.06
N ARG A 39 5.05 11.53 3.76
CA ARG A 39 5.65 10.32 3.15
C ARG A 39 4.77 9.76 2.04
N ILE A 40 3.47 9.60 2.28
CA ILE A 40 2.48 9.14 1.29
C ILE A 40 2.43 10.09 0.10
N GLU A 41 2.40 11.40 0.32
CA GLU A 41 2.37 12.43 -0.71
C GLU A 41 3.61 12.41 -1.59
N GLY A 42 4.79 12.29 -0.98
CA GLY A 42 6.06 12.18 -1.71
C GLY A 42 6.11 10.93 -2.59
N ILE A 43 5.63 9.78 -2.09
CA ILE A 43 5.57 8.55 -2.87
C ILE A 43 4.54 8.68 -4.00
N ALA A 44 3.34 9.24 -3.77
CA ALA A 44 2.35 9.46 -4.81
C ALA A 44 2.90 10.33 -5.96
N SER A 45 3.62 11.40 -5.62
CA SER A 45 4.32 12.25 -6.59
C SER A 45 5.40 11.48 -7.36
N LEU A 46 6.14 10.60 -6.69
CA LEU A 46 7.13 9.74 -7.33
C LEU A 46 6.47 8.77 -8.31
N LEU A 47 5.37 8.12 -7.94
CA LEU A 47 4.66 7.20 -8.84
C LEU A 47 4.22 7.89 -10.14
N ARG A 48 3.70 9.12 -10.03
CA ARG A 48 3.37 9.93 -11.21
C ARG A 48 4.59 10.30 -12.05
N ALA A 49 5.67 10.72 -11.40
CA ALA A 49 6.92 11.05 -12.10
C ALA A 49 7.57 9.82 -12.77
N SER A 50 7.30 8.61 -12.27
CA SER A 50 7.72 7.35 -12.88
C SER A 50 6.81 6.93 -14.06
N GLY A 51 5.85 7.77 -14.45
CA GLY A 51 4.99 7.55 -15.61
C GLY A 51 3.76 6.69 -15.36
N LEU A 52 3.40 6.42 -14.09
CA LEU A 52 2.15 5.73 -13.78
C LEU A 52 0.97 6.70 -13.92
N GLU A 53 -0.06 6.27 -14.62
CA GLU A 53 -1.31 7.00 -14.80
C GLU A 53 -2.43 6.38 -13.95
N ARG A 54 -3.54 7.10 -13.81
CA ARG A 54 -4.75 6.58 -13.16
C ARG A 54 -5.21 5.28 -13.82
N GLY A 55 -5.47 4.24 -13.01
CA GLY A 55 -5.84 2.91 -13.47
C GLY A 55 -4.66 1.99 -13.79
N ASP A 56 -3.42 2.48 -13.79
CA ASP A 56 -2.25 1.60 -13.91
C ASP A 56 -2.07 0.72 -12.68
N GLY A 57 -1.39 -0.40 -12.85
CA GLY A 57 -1.11 -1.35 -11.77
C GLY A 57 0.28 -1.19 -11.17
N LEU A 58 0.38 -1.36 -9.85
CA LEU A 58 1.63 -1.53 -9.12
C LEU A 58 1.55 -2.81 -8.30
N ALA A 59 2.57 -3.68 -8.39
CA ALA A 59 2.69 -4.86 -7.54
C ALA A 59 3.71 -4.61 -6.43
N GLN A 60 3.42 -5.08 -5.20
CA GLN A 60 4.31 -4.92 -4.05
C GLN A 60 4.56 -6.24 -3.34
N LEU A 61 5.85 -6.58 -3.12
CA LEU A 61 6.29 -7.64 -2.22
C LEU A 61 6.93 -6.99 -1.00
N ALA A 62 6.24 -7.03 0.15
CA ALA A 62 6.75 -6.41 1.35
C ALA A 62 6.33 -7.15 2.63
N SER A 63 7.12 -6.97 3.67
CA SER A 63 6.77 -7.27 5.06
C SER A 63 5.89 -6.14 5.65
N ASN A 64 5.51 -6.28 6.92
CA ASN A 64 4.85 -5.20 7.64
C ASN A 64 5.88 -4.13 8.02
N CYS A 65 5.95 -3.06 7.25
CA CYS A 65 6.74 -1.88 7.57
C CYS A 65 5.98 -0.60 7.17
N VAL A 66 6.41 0.53 7.69
CA VAL A 66 5.75 1.82 7.44
C VAL A 66 5.76 2.18 5.96
N ASP A 67 6.88 1.95 5.28
CA ASP A 67 7.00 2.24 3.84
C ASP A 67 6.09 1.35 2.98
N ALA A 68 5.86 0.09 3.38
CA ALA A 68 4.91 -0.78 2.69
C ALA A 68 3.48 -0.22 2.75
N PHE A 69 3.06 0.27 3.92
CA PHE A 69 1.78 0.95 4.08
C PHE A 69 1.74 2.27 3.31
N ALA A 70 2.80 3.08 3.37
CA ALA A 70 2.87 4.35 2.67
C ALA A 70 2.79 4.20 1.14
N VAL A 71 3.44 3.17 0.56
CA VAL A 71 3.32 2.84 -0.87
C VAL A 71 1.90 2.44 -1.24
N MET A 72 1.25 1.59 -0.45
CA MET A 72 -0.15 1.22 -0.67
C MET A 72 -1.04 2.46 -0.66
N ALA A 73 -0.95 3.29 0.37
CA ALA A 73 -1.74 4.51 0.51
C ALA A 73 -1.45 5.52 -0.63
N ALA A 74 -0.20 5.62 -1.07
CA ALA A 74 0.22 6.46 -2.20
C ALA A 74 -0.36 5.97 -3.54
N CYS A 75 -0.42 4.66 -3.76
CA CYS A 75 -1.09 4.08 -4.93
C CYS A 75 -2.57 4.50 -4.97
N LEU A 76 -3.28 4.30 -3.85
CA LEU A 76 -4.68 4.64 -3.75
C LEU A 76 -4.91 6.14 -4.03
N ARG A 77 -4.05 6.98 -3.48
CA ARG A 77 -4.10 8.43 -3.67
C ARG A 77 -3.80 8.86 -5.10
N ALA A 78 -2.86 8.20 -5.76
CA ALA A 78 -2.53 8.46 -7.15
C ALA A 78 -3.53 7.83 -8.15
N GLY A 79 -4.58 7.13 -7.69
CA GLY A 79 -5.50 6.38 -8.55
C GLY A 79 -4.84 5.17 -9.22
N VAL A 80 -3.73 4.68 -8.68
CA VAL A 80 -2.99 3.49 -9.15
C VAL A 80 -3.55 2.26 -8.44
N ARG A 81 -3.79 1.19 -9.19
CA ARG A 81 -4.28 -0.09 -8.64
C ARG A 81 -3.16 -0.78 -7.86
N TYR A 82 -3.34 -0.91 -6.56
CA TYR A 82 -2.40 -1.60 -5.69
C TYR A 82 -2.66 -3.10 -5.70
N THR A 83 -1.61 -3.89 -5.96
CA THR A 83 -1.66 -5.36 -5.94
C THR A 83 -0.58 -5.91 -5.01
N PRO A 84 -0.93 -6.35 -3.80
CA PRO A 84 0.03 -6.99 -2.92
C PRO A 84 0.35 -8.41 -3.37
N LEU A 85 1.63 -8.78 -3.30
CA LEU A 85 2.11 -10.13 -3.49
C LEU A 85 2.16 -10.85 -2.14
N HIS A 86 1.69 -12.10 -2.11
CA HIS A 86 1.73 -12.88 -0.87
C HIS A 86 3.20 -13.17 -0.49
N PRO A 87 3.65 -12.78 0.73
CA PRO A 87 5.06 -12.89 1.13
C PRO A 87 5.58 -14.34 1.17
N LEU A 88 4.68 -15.32 1.38
CA LEU A 88 4.99 -16.75 1.37
C LEU A 88 4.56 -17.44 0.06
N GLY A 89 4.19 -16.66 -0.96
CA GLY A 89 3.84 -17.20 -2.28
C GLY A 89 5.06 -17.75 -3.02
N SER A 90 4.87 -18.80 -3.83
CA SER A 90 5.95 -19.26 -4.72
C SER A 90 6.28 -18.19 -5.77
N LEU A 91 7.49 -18.29 -6.35
CA LEU A 91 7.90 -17.37 -7.42
C LEU A 91 6.94 -17.42 -8.61
N ASP A 92 6.45 -18.60 -8.96
CA ASP A 92 5.51 -18.77 -10.08
C ASP A 92 4.15 -18.13 -9.78
N GLN A 93 3.66 -18.27 -8.55
CA GLN A 93 2.44 -17.56 -8.11
C GLN A 93 2.62 -16.04 -8.14
N GLN A 94 3.73 -15.52 -7.63
CA GLN A 94 4.01 -14.09 -7.67
C GLN A 94 4.17 -13.56 -9.10
N ARG A 95 4.85 -14.33 -9.96
CA ARG A 95 4.95 -14.02 -11.41
C ARG A 95 3.60 -13.98 -12.09
N PHE A 96 2.75 -14.96 -11.80
CA PHE A 96 1.37 -14.97 -12.29
C PHE A 96 0.64 -13.70 -11.90
N VAL A 97 0.67 -13.34 -10.59
CA VAL A 97 -0.02 -12.16 -10.06
C VAL A 97 0.49 -10.86 -10.70
N VAL A 98 1.81 -10.69 -10.86
CA VAL A 98 2.39 -9.51 -11.51
C VAL A 98 1.91 -9.37 -12.95
N ASN A 99 1.85 -10.48 -13.70
CA ASN A 99 1.38 -10.47 -15.10
C ASN A 99 -0.14 -10.22 -15.18
N ASP A 100 -0.93 -10.96 -14.41
CA ASP A 100 -2.39 -10.90 -14.46
C ASP A 100 -2.92 -9.53 -13.98
N SER A 101 -2.29 -8.93 -12.96
CA SER A 101 -2.61 -7.57 -12.49
C SER A 101 -2.14 -6.48 -13.46
N GLN A 102 -1.37 -6.83 -14.50
CA GLN A 102 -0.79 -5.88 -15.45
C GLN A 102 0.03 -4.78 -14.74
N ALA A 103 0.82 -5.17 -13.74
CA ALA A 103 1.64 -4.21 -13.01
C ALA A 103 2.68 -3.57 -13.95
N LYS A 104 2.80 -2.24 -13.88
CA LYS A 104 3.82 -1.45 -14.61
C LYS A 104 5.03 -1.11 -13.74
N LEU A 105 4.90 -1.28 -12.44
CA LEU A 105 5.96 -1.02 -11.45
C LEU A 105 5.94 -2.13 -10.40
N LEU A 106 7.12 -2.56 -9.98
CA LEU A 106 7.30 -3.52 -8.89
C LEU A 106 7.98 -2.82 -7.71
N VAL A 107 7.39 -2.93 -6.52
CA VAL A 107 8.00 -2.45 -5.27
C VAL A 107 8.38 -3.63 -4.40
N ILE A 108 9.61 -3.65 -3.89
CA ILE A 108 10.14 -4.78 -3.12
C ILE A 108 10.76 -4.27 -1.80
N ASP A 109 10.30 -4.84 -0.70
CA ASP A 109 10.99 -4.72 0.59
C ASP A 109 12.25 -5.59 0.56
N SER A 110 13.35 -4.99 0.13
CA SER A 110 14.63 -5.68 -0.04
C SER A 110 15.32 -6.04 1.29
N ALA A 111 14.93 -5.44 2.41
CA ALA A 111 15.41 -5.85 3.73
C ALA A 111 14.86 -7.23 4.13
N ALA A 112 13.56 -7.45 3.90
CA ALA A 112 12.91 -8.72 4.22
C ALA A 112 13.06 -9.78 3.11
N PHE A 113 13.21 -9.36 1.85
CA PHE A 113 13.16 -10.23 0.66
C PHE A 113 14.37 -10.01 -0.28
N ALA A 114 15.60 -9.91 0.26
CA ALA A 114 16.79 -9.58 -0.55
C ALA A 114 16.99 -10.54 -1.74
N GLU A 115 17.21 -11.83 -1.46
CA GLU A 115 17.46 -12.84 -2.49
C GLU A 115 16.20 -13.16 -3.32
N TRP A 116 15.07 -13.31 -2.63
CA TRP A 116 13.80 -13.62 -3.28
C TRP A 116 13.33 -12.47 -4.16
N GLY A 117 13.48 -11.22 -3.68
CA GLY A 117 13.16 -10.01 -4.42
C GLY A 117 14.02 -9.83 -5.68
N ALA A 118 15.33 -10.13 -5.58
CA ALA A 118 16.21 -10.12 -6.76
C ALA A 118 15.74 -11.11 -7.83
N ARG A 119 15.39 -12.35 -7.43
CA ARG A 119 14.86 -13.36 -8.35
C ARG A 119 13.53 -12.94 -9.00
N LEU A 120 12.68 -12.27 -8.23
CA LEU A 120 11.41 -11.74 -8.77
C LEU A 120 11.68 -10.59 -9.74
N ALA A 121 12.59 -9.66 -9.41
CA ALA A 121 12.99 -8.57 -10.30
C ALA A 121 13.60 -9.09 -11.62
N ASP A 122 14.48 -10.08 -11.55
CA ASP A 122 15.07 -10.73 -12.73
C ASP A 122 14.04 -11.38 -13.66
N ALA A 123 12.91 -11.83 -13.10
CA ALA A 123 11.81 -12.39 -13.89
C ALA A 123 11.07 -11.32 -14.72
N PHE A 124 11.26 -10.03 -14.41
CA PHE A 124 10.59 -8.90 -15.06
C PHE A 124 11.59 -7.82 -15.52
N PRO A 125 12.53 -8.11 -16.42
CA PRO A 125 13.62 -7.19 -16.78
C PRO A 125 13.15 -5.89 -17.47
N LYS A 126 11.87 -5.80 -17.83
CA LYS A 126 11.27 -4.61 -18.44
C LYS A 126 10.48 -3.75 -17.45
N LEU A 127 10.20 -4.25 -16.25
CA LEU A 127 9.53 -3.47 -15.24
C LEU A 127 10.54 -2.64 -14.45
N ALA A 128 10.19 -1.39 -14.17
CA ALA A 128 10.91 -0.63 -13.17
C ALA A 128 10.72 -1.27 -11.79
N VAL A 129 11.79 -1.30 -11.01
CA VAL A 129 11.79 -1.88 -9.67
C VAL A 129 12.24 -0.82 -8.67
N ILE A 130 11.41 -0.57 -7.67
CA ILE A 130 11.75 0.29 -6.52
C ILE A 130 11.94 -0.61 -5.29
N THR A 131 13.00 -0.38 -4.53
CA THR A 131 13.28 -1.10 -3.29
C THR A 131 13.03 -0.22 -2.07
N LEU A 132 12.48 -0.78 -1.00
CA LEU A 132 12.22 -0.04 0.25
C LEU A 132 13.47 0.14 1.12
N SER A 133 14.53 -0.63 0.83
CA SER A 133 15.86 -0.50 1.44
C SER A 133 16.93 -0.60 0.35
N ARG A 134 18.17 -0.18 0.64
CA ARG A 134 19.27 -0.29 -0.33
C ARG A 134 19.55 -1.75 -0.68
N ALA A 135 19.64 -2.04 -1.98
CA ALA A 135 19.88 -3.36 -2.52
C ALA A 135 20.79 -3.28 -3.76
N ASN A 136 21.23 -4.44 -4.27
CA ASN A 136 21.99 -4.55 -5.51
C ASN A 136 21.10 -4.67 -6.77
N PHE A 137 19.81 -4.47 -6.62
CA PHE A 137 18.82 -4.45 -7.70
C PHE A 137 17.79 -3.34 -7.42
N GLY A 138 17.15 -2.83 -8.48
CA GLY A 138 16.17 -1.75 -8.37
C GLY A 138 16.76 -0.42 -7.89
N GLU A 139 15.90 0.56 -7.74
CA GLU A 139 16.24 1.90 -7.24
C GLU A 139 15.71 2.07 -5.82
N TYR A 140 16.52 2.57 -4.93
CA TYR A 140 16.11 2.77 -3.54
C TYR A 140 15.11 3.93 -3.40
N LEU A 141 13.96 3.66 -2.80
CA LEU A 141 12.89 4.64 -2.56
C LEU A 141 13.41 5.92 -1.91
N GLY A 142 14.29 5.81 -0.92
CA GLY A 142 14.83 6.97 -0.20
C GLY A 142 15.67 7.91 -1.07
N ASP A 143 16.33 7.40 -2.12
CA ASP A 143 17.09 8.23 -3.06
C ASP A 143 16.18 8.89 -4.12
N LEU A 144 15.03 8.30 -4.38
CA LEU A 144 14.04 8.79 -5.34
C LEU A 144 13.10 9.84 -4.76
N LEU A 145 12.90 9.80 -3.44
CA LEU A 145 12.06 10.77 -2.75
C LEU A 145 12.81 12.09 -2.66
N VAL A 146 12.49 12.99 -3.58
CA VAL A 146 12.87 14.38 -3.52
C VAL A 146 11.69 15.21 -3.05
N ASP A 147 11.96 16.41 -2.55
CA ASP A 147 10.90 17.36 -2.18
C ASP A 147 10.14 17.74 -3.47
N ARG A 148 8.99 17.09 -3.69
CA ARG A 148 8.14 17.29 -4.87
C ARG A 148 6.87 17.98 -4.43
N PRO A 149 6.37 18.93 -5.21
CA PRO A 149 5.11 19.57 -4.91
C PRO A 149 4.00 18.52 -4.90
N TRP A 150 3.05 18.70 -4.01
CA TRP A 150 1.85 17.91 -3.90
C TRP A 150 1.07 17.93 -5.22
N LEU A 151 0.62 16.77 -5.67
CA LEU A 151 -0.30 16.63 -6.79
C LEU A 151 -1.72 16.55 -6.25
N ASP A 152 -2.66 17.18 -6.97
CA ASP A 152 -4.08 17.02 -6.68
C ASP A 152 -4.48 15.54 -6.70
N ASP A 153 -5.42 15.18 -5.85
CA ASP A 153 -5.96 13.82 -5.79
C ASP A 153 -6.62 13.46 -7.12
N GLN A 154 -6.14 12.39 -7.72
CA GLN A 154 -6.56 11.96 -9.07
C GLN A 154 -7.55 10.79 -9.04
N GLN A 155 -7.85 10.25 -7.85
CA GLN A 155 -8.73 9.10 -7.68
C GLN A 155 -10.21 9.50 -7.76
N ASP A 156 -11.01 8.54 -8.19
CA ASP A 156 -12.47 8.59 -8.14
C ASP A 156 -12.99 7.50 -7.18
N SER A 157 -14.18 7.68 -6.66
CA SER A 157 -14.80 6.70 -5.74
C SER A 157 -14.98 5.31 -6.34
N GLU A 158 -15.15 5.22 -7.64
CA GLU A 158 -15.32 3.97 -8.38
C GLU A 158 -14.00 3.39 -8.93
N ASP A 159 -12.87 4.08 -8.74
CA ASP A 159 -11.57 3.54 -9.11
C ASP A 159 -11.28 2.24 -8.37
N ILE A 160 -10.72 1.27 -9.11
CA ILE A 160 -10.17 0.08 -8.49
C ILE A 160 -8.89 0.48 -7.74
N ALA A 161 -8.96 0.42 -6.42
CA ALA A 161 -7.89 0.83 -5.52
C ALA A 161 -6.96 -0.33 -5.17
N TRP A 162 -7.54 -1.50 -4.92
CA TRP A 162 -6.79 -2.67 -4.45
C TRP A 162 -7.27 -3.92 -5.19
N VAL A 163 -6.32 -4.74 -5.65
CA VAL A 163 -6.60 -6.06 -6.24
C VAL A 163 -5.97 -7.13 -5.35
N SER A 164 -6.79 -7.83 -4.55
CA SER A 164 -6.32 -8.91 -3.68
C SER A 164 -6.48 -10.26 -4.34
N TYR A 165 -5.39 -11.04 -4.40
CA TYR A 165 -5.43 -12.38 -4.99
C TYR A 165 -5.74 -13.43 -3.91
N THR A 166 -6.70 -14.30 -4.21
CA THR A 166 -7.04 -15.43 -3.35
C THR A 166 -6.21 -16.64 -3.75
N GLY A 167 -5.63 -17.34 -2.76
CA GLY A 167 -5.02 -18.65 -2.95
C GLY A 167 -6.11 -19.67 -3.24
N GLY A 168 -6.32 -20.01 -4.52
CA GLY A 168 -7.20 -21.11 -4.91
C GLY A 168 -6.52 -22.47 -4.62
N THR A 169 -7.26 -23.39 -4.00
CA THR A 169 -6.76 -24.77 -3.79
C THR A 169 -6.75 -25.61 -5.07
N THR A 170 -7.33 -25.11 -6.17
CA THR A 170 -7.59 -25.87 -7.40
C THR A 170 -7.50 -25.03 -8.69
N GLY A 171 -6.54 -24.12 -8.81
CA GLY A 171 -6.37 -23.33 -10.04
C GLY A 171 -5.52 -22.07 -9.84
N ASP A 172 -5.43 -21.25 -10.89
CA ASP A 172 -4.71 -19.98 -10.84
C ASP A 172 -5.35 -19.02 -9.82
N PRO A 173 -4.56 -18.20 -9.12
CA PRO A 173 -5.08 -17.19 -8.21
C PRO A 173 -6.07 -16.24 -8.91
N LYS A 174 -7.11 -15.82 -8.21
CA LYS A 174 -8.11 -14.89 -8.75
C LYS A 174 -8.01 -13.55 -8.03
N GLY A 175 -7.92 -12.46 -8.81
CA GLY A 175 -7.89 -11.11 -8.30
C GLY A 175 -9.29 -10.59 -7.93
N VAL A 176 -9.50 -10.24 -6.67
CA VAL A 176 -10.71 -9.56 -6.19
C VAL A 176 -10.45 -8.05 -6.20
N MET A 177 -11.24 -7.34 -6.97
CA MET A 177 -11.11 -5.88 -7.14
C MET A 177 -11.93 -5.14 -6.07
N HIS A 178 -11.26 -4.23 -5.35
CA HIS A 178 -11.88 -3.36 -4.36
C HIS A 178 -11.82 -1.91 -4.85
N THR A 179 -12.96 -1.22 -4.86
CA THR A 179 -13.00 0.21 -5.21
C THR A 179 -12.63 1.09 -4.02
N GLN A 180 -12.23 2.34 -4.27
CA GLN A 180 -12.00 3.37 -3.24
C GLN A 180 -13.20 3.48 -2.29
N LYS A 181 -14.41 3.57 -2.85
CA LYS A 181 -15.67 3.64 -2.11
C LYS A 181 -15.93 2.37 -1.28
N GLY A 182 -15.70 1.17 -1.86
CA GLY A 182 -15.89 -0.10 -1.17
C GLY A 182 -14.95 -0.25 0.03
N MET A 183 -13.68 0.15 -0.12
CA MET A 183 -12.71 0.16 0.96
C MET A 183 -13.06 1.19 2.04
N GLY A 184 -13.48 2.40 1.66
CA GLY A 184 -13.94 3.42 2.59
C GLY A 184 -15.15 2.96 3.39
N ALA A 185 -16.16 2.38 2.72
CA ALA A 185 -17.34 1.81 3.38
C ALA A 185 -16.96 0.69 4.37
N THR A 186 -16.00 -0.17 4.01
CA THR A 186 -15.49 -1.22 4.91
C THR A 186 -14.88 -0.62 6.17
N ALA A 187 -14.09 0.45 6.05
CA ALA A 187 -13.49 1.13 7.20
C ALA A 187 -14.56 1.79 8.10
N GLU A 188 -15.55 2.47 7.51
CA GLU A 188 -16.65 3.07 8.27
C GLU A 188 -17.50 2.02 9.00
N ILE A 189 -17.81 0.90 8.35
CA ILE A 189 -18.58 -0.21 8.95
C ILE A 189 -17.76 -0.84 10.09
N ALA A 190 -16.47 -1.11 9.91
CA ALA A 190 -15.62 -1.65 10.96
C ALA A 190 -15.59 -0.72 12.18
N ARG A 191 -15.39 0.58 11.97
CA ARG A 191 -15.40 1.59 13.04
C ARG A 191 -16.74 1.66 13.78
N ALA A 192 -17.85 1.52 13.07
CA ALA A 192 -19.18 1.60 13.67
C ALA A 192 -19.62 0.31 14.37
N ALA A 193 -19.22 -0.86 13.85
CA ALA A 193 -19.70 -2.15 14.32
C ALA A 193 -18.81 -2.78 15.41
N TRP A 194 -17.54 -2.40 15.48
CA TRP A 194 -16.61 -2.98 16.46
C TRP A 194 -16.47 -2.09 17.68
N GLN A 195 -16.32 -2.73 18.84
CA GLN A 195 -16.05 -2.05 20.10
C GLN A 195 -14.55 -1.82 20.22
N PHE A 196 -14.07 -0.67 19.77
CA PHE A 196 -12.69 -0.23 20.00
C PHE A 196 -12.53 0.39 21.40
N PRO A 197 -11.37 0.25 22.04
CA PRO A 197 -11.04 1.03 23.23
C PRO A 197 -10.93 2.52 22.90
N GLU A 198 -10.93 3.39 23.94
CA GLU A 198 -10.82 4.85 23.76
C GLU A 198 -9.48 5.26 23.08
N GLN A 199 -8.42 4.52 23.32
CA GLN A 199 -7.10 4.68 22.70
C GLN A 199 -6.67 3.35 22.09
N PRO A 200 -7.06 3.06 20.84
CA PRO A 200 -6.78 1.78 20.23
C PRO A 200 -5.32 1.69 19.78
N HIS A 201 -4.68 0.57 20.12
CA HIS A 201 -3.37 0.21 19.58
C HIS A 201 -3.52 -1.05 18.73
N PHE A 202 -3.27 -0.94 17.44
CA PHE A 202 -3.34 -2.06 16.50
C PHE A 202 -1.96 -2.66 16.27
N LEU A 203 -1.75 -3.88 16.73
CA LEU A 203 -0.55 -4.65 16.43
C LEU A 203 -0.78 -5.47 15.16
N ALA A 204 -0.12 -5.11 14.07
CA ALA A 204 -0.20 -5.80 12.79
C ALA A 204 0.62 -7.11 12.80
N CYS A 205 0.08 -8.17 13.41
CA CYS A 205 0.72 -9.50 13.46
C CYS A 205 0.57 -10.29 12.15
N SER A 206 -0.45 -9.96 11.35
CA SER A 206 -0.69 -10.58 10.04
C SER A 206 -0.25 -9.61 8.93
N PRO A 207 0.05 -10.12 7.70
CA PRO A 207 0.46 -9.25 6.60
C PRO A 207 -0.57 -8.15 6.31
N ILE A 208 -0.14 -6.88 6.39
CA ILE A 208 -0.96 -5.72 6.03
C ILE A 208 -1.29 -5.69 4.52
N SER A 209 -0.54 -6.45 3.74
CA SER A 209 -0.81 -6.71 2.33
C SER A 209 -2.08 -7.54 2.07
N HIS A 210 -2.75 -8.02 3.13
CA HIS A 210 -3.97 -8.84 3.09
C HIS A 210 -5.05 -8.27 4.02
N ALA A 211 -5.92 -9.12 4.55
CA ALA A 211 -7.06 -8.72 5.38
C ALA A 211 -6.70 -7.79 6.55
N ALA A 212 -5.52 -7.95 7.17
CA ALA A 212 -5.06 -7.07 8.24
C ALA A 212 -4.89 -5.61 7.80
N GLY A 213 -4.54 -5.37 6.52
CA GLY A 213 -4.40 -4.02 5.98
C GLY A 213 -5.70 -3.22 5.98
N PHE A 214 -6.85 -3.89 5.87
CA PHE A 214 -8.16 -3.23 5.96
C PHE A 214 -8.47 -2.69 7.36
N LEU A 215 -7.76 -3.14 8.40
CA LEU A 215 -7.96 -2.70 9.79
C LEU A 215 -7.12 -1.47 10.17
N VAL A 216 -6.13 -1.13 9.39
CA VAL A 216 -5.27 0.02 9.68
C VAL A 216 -6.06 1.33 9.68
N LEU A 217 -6.84 1.57 8.62
CA LEU A 217 -7.61 2.81 8.50
C LEU A 217 -8.66 2.98 9.61
N PRO A 218 -9.52 1.99 9.96
CA PRO A 218 -10.46 2.12 11.07
C PRO A 218 -9.81 2.55 12.39
N VAL A 219 -8.59 2.05 12.67
CA VAL A 219 -7.85 2.42 13.88
C VAL A 219 -7.33 3.84 13.78
N LEU A 220 -6.72 4.23 12.66
CA LEU A 220 -6.26 5.61 12.43
C LEU A 220 -7.40 6.63 12.51
N MET A 221 -8.64 6.26 12.17
CA MET A 221 -9.82 7.13 12.27
C MET A 221 -10.29 7.37 13.71
N LEU A 222 -9.70 6.71 14.69
CA LEU A 222 -10.03 6.86 16.12
C LEU A 222 -9.00 7.72 16.87
N GLY A 223 -7.88 8.06 16.26
CA GLY A 223 -6.82 8.92 16.81
C GLY A 223 -5.73 8.14 17.50
#